data_f6ba013c4f2c6d16d1f0adb0481f59a1
#
_entry.id   f6ba013c4f2c6d16d1f0adb0481f59a1
#
_cell.length_a   1.000
_cell.length_b   1.000
_cell.length_c   1.000
_cell.angle_alpha   90.00
_cell.angle_beta   90.00
_cell.angle_gamma   90.00
#
_symmetry.space_group_name_H-M   'P 1'
#
loop_
_entity.id
_entity.type
_entity.pdbx_description
1 polymer ?
#
loop_
_entity_poly.entity_id
_entity_poly.type
_entity_poly.pdbx_seq_one_letter_code
_entity_poly.pdbx_strand_id
1 'polypeptide(L)'
;MKKTIFFLVLVLLGSQFVGAENPKYEFRATWLTGNGIDWPKSHNVVQQKESLCKILDVMAKGNMNAACLQVRSFSDAMYKSSYEPWSASLTGTRGGDPGYDPLAFAIEEAHKRGIELHVWVNPFRVTSSGVLDTTDLVWKNAGQWIIKYNNSSFQGQIIDPGYPEARNYVHNVCMEIINNYDIDGIVM
;
A
#
# COMPACT_ATOMS: atom_id res chain seq x y z
N MET A 1 -63.63 -13.29 -15.44
CA MET A 1 -62.50 -14.17 -15.05
C MET A 1 -61.36 -14.23 -16.07
N LYS A 2 -61.56 -14.21 -17.38
CA LYS A 2 -60.46 -14.30 -18.37
C LYS A 2 -59.52 -13.09 -18.44
N LYS A 3 -59.98 -11.87 -18.13
CA LYS A 3 -59.12 -10.63 -18.14
C LYS A 3 -58.19 -10.52 -16.95
N THR A 4 -58.55 -11.06 -15.80
CA THR A 4 -57.75 -11.00 -14.55
C THR A 4 -56.55 -11.97 -14.63
N ILE A 5 -56.73 -13.10 -15.31
CA ILE A 5 -55.68 -14.11 -15.51
C ILE A 5 -54.61 -13.56 -16.49
N PHE A 6 -55.02 -12.80 -17.50
CA PHE A 6 -54.08 -12.20 -18.47
C PHE A 6 -53.18 -11.13 -17.80
N PHE A 7 -53.70 -10.38 -16.84
CA PHE A 7 -52.92 -9.38 -16.10
C PHE A 7 -51.93 -10.04 -15.14
N LEU A 8 -52.29 -11.16 -14.52
CA LEU A 8 -51.43 -11.89 -13.60
C LEU A 8 -50.22 -12.55 -14.37
N VAL A 9 -50.48 -13.04 -15.56
CA VAL A 9 -49.44 -13.64 -16.43
C VAL A 9 -48.46 -12.56 -16.93
N LEU A 10 -48.98 -11.35 -17.22
CA LEU A 10 -48.11 -10.25 -17.69
C LEU A 10 -47.21 -9.73 -16.53
N VAL A 11 -47.67 -9.74 -15.28
CA VAL A 11 -46.88 -9.36 -14.10
C VAL A 11 -45.80 -10.41 -13.79
N LEU A 12 -46.12 -11.71 -14.00
CA LEU A 12 -45.14 -12.78 -13.82
C LEU A 12 -44.09 -12.86 -14.92
N LEU A 13 -44.40 -12.40 -16.13
CA LEU A 13 -43.42 -12.30 -17.23
C LEU A 13 -42.54 -11.04 -17.13
N GLY A 14 -42.97 -10.01 -16.38
CA GLY A 14 -42.23 -8.74 -16.17
C GLY A 14 -41.16 -8.84 -15.08
N SER A 15 -41.14 -9.87 -14.24
CA SER A 15 -40.06 -10.13 -13.31
C SER A 15 -38.92 -10.91 -13.98
N GLN A 16 -38.40 -10.39 -15.07
CA GLN A 16 -37.03 -10.72 -15.45
C GLN A 16 -36.18 -10.18 -14.30
N PHE A 17 -35.69 -11.06 -13.44
CA PHE A 17 -34.56 -10.73 -12.60
C PHE A 17 -33.48 -10.24 -13.57
N VAL A 18 -33.28 -8.93 -13.63
CA VAL A 18 -32.02 -8.37 -14.10
C VAL A 18 -31.01 -8.82 -13.03
N GLY A 19 -30.57 -10.05 -13.15
CA GLY A 19 -29.40 -10.50 -12.42
C GLY A 19 -28.31 -9.55 -12.88
N ALA A 20 -27.85 -8.69 -12.00
CA ALA A 20 -26.63 -7.96 -12.25
C ALA A 20 -25.57 -9.02 -12.54
N GLU A 21 -25.19 -9.17 -13.81
CA GLU A 21 -24.06 -10.02 -14.15
C GLU A 21 -22.88 -9.50 -13.36
N ASN A 22 -22.27 -10.35 -12.55
CA ASN A 22 -21.02 -9.99 -11.89
C ASN A 22 -20.04 -9.55 -12.98
N PRO A 23 -19.42 -8.38 -12.85
CA PRO A 23 -18.47 -7.91 -13.84
C PRO A 23 -17.41 -8.98 -14.04
N LYS A 24 -17.13 -9.32 -15.31
CA LYS A 24 -16.16 -10.37 -15.67
C LYS A 24 -14.77 -10.04 -15.11
N TYR A 25 -14.49 -8.76 -14.94
CA TYR A 25 -13.27 -8.23 -14.37
C TYR A 25 -13.66 -7.21 -13.29
N GLU A 26 -13.44 -7.56 -12.03
CA GLU A 26 -13.72 -6.71 -10.89
C GLU A 26 -12.46 -6.58 -10.04
N PHE A 27 -12.06 -5.35 -9.71
CA PHE A 27 -10.96 -5.07 -8.80
C PHE A 27 -11.49 -5.06 -7.36
N ARG A 28 -11.20 -6.13 -6.62
CA ARG A 28 -11.59 -6.31 -5.21
C ARG A 28 -10.34 -6.23 -4.35
N ALA A 29 -9.99 -5.01 -3.94
CA ALA A 29 -8.77 -4.71 -3.23
C ALA A 29 -9.02 -4.29 -1.78
N THR A 30 -8.00 -4.42 -0.94
CA THR A 30 -7.93 -3.78 0.37
C THR A 30 -6.60 -3.06 0.57
N TRP A 31 -6.62 -2.06 1.43
CA TRP A 31 -5.43 -1.32 1.85
C TRP A 31 -4.81 -2.00 3.06
N LEU A 32 -3.47 -2.14 3.04
CA LEU A 32 -2.66 -2.66 4.13
C LEU A 32 -1.63 -1.60 4.50
N THR A 33 -1.78 -1.00 5.69
CA THR A 33 -0.86 0.04 6.15
C THR A 33 0.46 -0.57 6.62
N GLY A 34 1.58 0.04 6.26
CA GLY A 34 2.93 -0.39 6.62
C GLY A 34 3.43 0.14 7.97
N ASN A 35 2.65 0.98 8.66
CA ASN A 35 3.09 1.73 9.83
C ASN A 35 2.56 1.19 11.17
N GLY A 36 2.31 -0.12 11.27
CA GLY A 36 1.94 -0.79 12.53
C GLY A 36 0.44 -0.75 12.87
N ILE A 37 -0.44 -0.45 11.88
CA ILE A 37 -1.89 -0.66 12.00
C ILE A 37 -2.21 -2.07 11.49
N ASP A 38 -1.97 -2.35 10.20
CA ASP A 38 -2.16 -3.68 9.60
C ASP A 38 -0.87 -4.48 9.60
N TRP A 39 0.27 -3.82 9.35
CA TRP A 39 1.58 -4.45 9.51
C TRP A 39 1.81 -4.83 10.98
N PRO A 40 2.28 -6.06 11.27
CA PRO A 40 2.44 -6.52 12.65
C PRO A 40 3.38 -5.63 13.47
N LYS A 41 2.99 -5.37 14.71
CA LYS A 41 3.82 -4.58 15.65
C LYS A 41 5.07 -5.33 16.15
N SER A 42 5.14 -6.63 15.93
CA SER A 42 6.31 -7.42 16.28
C SER A 42 7.48 -7.12 15.35
N HIS A 43 8.66 -6.99 15.92
CA HIS A 43 9.90 -6.84 15.16
C HIS A 43 10.59 -8.20 14.90
N ASN A 44 9.91 -9.31 15.19
CA ASN A 44 10.38 -10.64 14.88
C ASN A 44 9.99 -11.04 13.45
N VAL A 45 10.97 -11.38 12.64
CA VAL A 45 10.83 -11.73 11.22
C VAL A 45 9.81 -12.84 10.98
N VAL A 46 9.85 -13.90 11.79
CA VAL A 46 8.94 -15.04 11.64
C VAL A 46 7.50 -14.60 11.88
N GLN A 47 7.26 -13.82 12.94
CA GLN A 47 5.93 -13.30 13.26
C GLN A 47 5.41 -12.31 12.22
N GLN A 48 6.29 -11.48 11.63
CA GLN A 48 5.93 -10.58 10.54
C GLN A 48 5.46 -11.38 9.31
N LYS A 49 6.24 -12.37 8.90
CA LYS A 49 5.91 -13.23 7.77
C LYS A 49 4.61 -14.01 7.99
N GLU A 50 4.46 -14.65 9.15
CA GLU A 50 3.22 -15.39 9.49
C GLU A 50 1.98 -14.47 9.52
N SER A 51 2.12 -13.25 10.05
CA SER A 51 1.00 -12.31 10.12
C SER A 51 0.58 -11.84 8.75
N LEU A 52 1.52 -11.52 7.88
CA LEU A 52 1.22 -11.15 6.49
C LEU A 52 0.54 -12.31 5.74
N CYS A 53 1.06 -13.55 5.87
CA CYS A 53 0.42 -14.72 5.28
C CYS A 53 -1.03 -14.90 5.76
N LYS A 54 -1.30 -14.72 7.07
CA LYS A 54 -2.67 -14.80 7.61
C LYS A 54 -3.59 -13.74 7.01
N ILE A 55 -3.12 -12.51 6.81
CA ILE A 55 -3.89 -11.44 6.16
C ILE A 55 -4.22 -11.85 4.73
N LEU A 56 -3.23 -12.28 3.96
CA LEU A 56 -3.41 -12.72 2.57
C LEU A 56 -4.33 -13.94 2.46
N ASP A 57 -4.28 -14.87 3.42
CA ASP A 57 -5.20 -16.03 3.49
C ASP A 57 -6.65 -15.59 3.71
N VAL A 58 -6.86 -14.59 4.57
CA VAL A 58 -8.21 -14.01 4.81
C VAL A 58 -8.71 -13.30 3.55
N MET A 59 -7.85 -12.56 2.87
CA MET A 59 -8.19 -11.90 1.62
C MET A 59 -8.58 -12.90 0.53
N ALA A 60 -7.79 -13.96 0.34
CA ALA A 60 -8.08 -15.03 -0.62
C ALA A 60 -9.42 -15.72 -0.31
N LYS A 61 -9.69 -16.04 0.95
CA LYS A 61 -10.99 -16.61 1.41
C LYS A 61 -12.16 -15.64 1.18
N GLY A 62 -11.92 -14.34 1.29
CA GLY A 62 -12.88 -13.28 0.98
C GLY A 62 -13.02 -12.99 -0.51
N ASN A 63 -12.39 -13.79 -1.37
CA ASN A 63 -12.39 -13.62 -2.83
C ASN A 63 -11.87 -12.23 -3.27
N MET A 64 -10.93 -11.66 -2.52
CA MET A 64 -10.19 -10.46 -2.92
C MET A 64 -9.08 -10.84 -3.89
N ASN A 65 -8.84 -9.97 -4.87
CA ASN A 65 -7.87 -10.22 -5.94
C ASN A 65 -6.72 -9.22 -6.00
N ALA A 66 -6.69 -8.21 -5.10
CA ALA A 66 -5.59 -7.26 -5.02
C ALA A 66 -5.36 -6.77 -3.58
N ALA A 67 -4.11 -6.51 -3.23
CA ALA A 67 -3.67 -5.88 -2.00
C ALA A 67 -2.90 -4.60 -2.30
N CYS A 68 -3.27 -3.48 -1.68
CA CYS A 68 -2.52 -2.22 -1.74
C CYS A 68 -1.65 -2.11 -0.49
N LEU A 69 -0.40 -2.59 -0.54
CA LEU A 69 0.52 -2.58 0.60
C LEU A 69 1.31 -1.27 0.67
N GLN A 70 1.20 -0.57 1.80
CA GLN A 70 2.00 0.63 2.04
C GLN A 70 3.46 0.27 2.32
N VAL A 71 4.32 0.50 1.34
CA VAL A 71 5.76 0.20 1.42
C VAL A 71 6.62 1.42 1.70
N ARG A 72 6.03 2.62 1.63
CA ARG A 72 6.68 3.90 1.91
C ARG A 72 5.72 4.82 2.66
N SER A 73 5.88 4.90 3.97
CA SER A 73 4.99 5.69 4.85
C SER A 73 5.55 7.09 5.14
N PHE A 74 6.85 7.18 5.46
CA PHE A 74 7.52 8.38 5.96
C PHE A 74 8.90 8.58 5.33
N SER A 75 9.00 8.55 4.01
CA SER A 75 10.30 8.51 3.32
C SER A 75 11.20 7.45 3.95
N ASP A 76 10.65 6.28 4.14
CA ASP A 76 11.26 5.07 4.66
C ASP A 76 10.76 3.88 3.83
N ALA A 77 11.55 2.82 3.75
CA ALA A 77 11.29 1.72 2.85
C ALA A 77 10.99 0.40 3.58
N MET A 78 9.98 -0.33 3.11
CA MET A 78 9.76 -1.74 3.44
C MET A 78 10.38 -2.68 2.38
N TYR A 79 11.43 -2.21 1.73
CA TYR A 79 12.19 -2.91 0.70
C TYR A 79 13.63 -2.38 0.71
N LYS A 80 14.54 -3.11 0.05
CA LYS A 80 15.93 -2.67 -0.05
C LYS A 80 16.04 -1.47 -0.99
N SER A 81 16.25 -0.26 -0.42
CA SER A 81 16.38 0.98 -1.16
C SER A 81 17.78 1.57 -1.06
N SER A 82 18.23 2.21 -2.16
CA SER A 82 19.44 3.03 -2.20
C SER A 82 19.17 4.51 -1.88
N TYR A 83 17.90 4.91 -1.84
CA TYR A 83 17.46 6.28 -1.57
C TYR A 83 17.00 6.51 -0.14
N GLU A 84 16.41 5.51 0.49
CA GLU A 84 15.70 5.64 1.76
C GLU A 84 16.08 4.55 2.76
N PRO A 85 16.08 4.85 4.07
CA PRO A 85 16.41 3.87 5.10
C PRO A 85 15.26 2.87 5.28
N TRP A 86 15.56 1.70 5.84
CA TRP A 86 14.55 0.75 6.29
C TRP A 86 13.54 1.40 7.25
N SER A 87 12.28 1.05 7.10
CA SER A 87 11.22 1.52 8.00
C SER A 87 11.43 1.01 9.42
N ALA A 88 11.20 1.91 10.39
CA ALA A 88 11.20 1.54 11.81
C ALA A 88 10.13 0.50 12.16
N SER A 89 9.09 0.35 11.36
CA SER A 89 8.06 -0.69 11.54
C SER A 89 8.61 -2.11 11.44
N LEU A 90 9.79 -2.30 10.84
CA LEU A 90 10.41 -3.62 10.65
C LEU A 90 11.20 -4.09 11.87
N THR A 91 11.97 -3.18 12.47
CA THR A 91 12.93 -3.54 13.53
C THR A 91 12.77 -2.72 14.81
N GLY A 92 11.86 -1.73 14.83
CA GLY A 92 11.75 -0.75 15.90
C GLY A 92 12.70 0.44 15.75
N THR A 93 13.63 0.38 14.78
CA THR A 93 14.64 1.41 14.56
C THR A 93 14.69 1.77 13.08
N ARG A 94 14.55 3.07 12.76
CA ARG A 94 14.70 3.57 11.40
C ARG A 94 16.11 3.29 10.88
N GLY A 95 16.21 2.69 9.70
CA GLY A 95 17.47 2.25 9.09
C GLY A 95 17.98 0.89 9.56
N GLY A 96 17.32 0.26 10.54
CA GLY A 96 17.68 -1.09 10.99
C GLY A 96 17.35 -2.14 9.92
N ASP A 97 18.34 -2.93 9.51
CA ASP A 97 18.16 -4.02 8.54
C ASP A 97 17.31 -5.15 9.15
N PRO A 98 16.16 -5.51 8.57
CA PRO A 98 15.33 -6.60 9.08
C PRO A 98 15.89 -8.00 8.75
N GLY A 99 16.95 -8.12 7.98
CA GLY A 99 17.54 -9.40 7.58
C GLY A 99 16.73 -10.15 6.51
N TYR A 100 15.74 -9.52 5.90
CA TYR A 100 14.98 -10.02 4.75
C TYR A 100 14.40 -8.85 3.96
N ASP A 101 13.87 -9.12 2.77
CA ASP A 101 13.15 -8.12 1.98
C ASP A 101 11.62 -8.30 2.16
N PRO A 102 10.94 -7.40 2.91
CA PRO A 102 9.51 -7.51 3.16
C PRO A 102 8.65 -7.39 1.90
N LEU A 103 9.03 -6.52 0.94
CA LEU A 103 8.28 -6.35 -0.29
C LEU A 103 8.40 -7.57 -1.20
N ALA A 104 9.62 -8.07 -1.40
CA ALA A 104 9.83 -9.30 -2.18
C ALA A 104 9.05 -10.48 -1.60
N PHE A 105 9.06 -10.64 -0.27
CA PHE A 105 8.28 -11.67 0.41
C PHE A 105 6.77 -11.47 0.22
N ALA A 106 6.29 -10.21 0.32
CA ALA A 106 4.86 -9.91 0.16
C ALA A 106 4.35 -10.22 -1.26
N ILE A 107 5.14 -9.88 -2.29
CA ILE A 107 4.83 -10.19 -3.69
C ILE A 107 4.72 -11.70 -3.88
N GLU A 108 5.74 -12.45 -3.46
CA GLU A 108 5.75 -13.92 -3.58
C GLU A 108 4.51 -14.56 -2.93
N GLU A 109 4.18 -14.14 -1.70
CA GLU A 109 3.06 -14.72 -0.95
C GLU A 109 1.69 -14.27 -1.49
N ALA A 110 1.56 -13.05 -2.03
CA ALA A 110 0.34 -12.59 -2.69
C ALA A 110 0.11 -13.36 -4.00
N HIS A 111 1.12 -13.48 -4.85
CA HIS A 111 1.04 -14.17 -6.15
C HIS A 111 0.73 -15.65 -5.97
N LYS A 112 1.27 -16.34 -4.95
CA LYS A 112 0.91 -17.74 -4.61
C LYS A 112 -0.59 -17.93 -4.35
N ARG A 113 -1.30 -16.87 -3.96
CA ARG A 113 -2.73 -16.87 -3.65
C ARG A 113 -3.60 -16.28 -4.77
N GLY A 114 -3.00 -15.91 -5.91
CA GLY A 114 -3.68 -15.24 -7.02
C GLY A 114 -4.13 -13.81 -6.67
N ILE A 115 -3.41 -13.13 -5.76
CA ILE A 115 -3.64 -11.76 -5.35
C ILE A 115 -2.57 -10.88 -5.99
N GLU A 116 -2.99 -9.86 -6.73
CA GLU A 116 -2.11 -8.80 -7.21
C GLU A 116 -1.56 -7.99 -6.05
N LEU A 117 -0.27 -7.63 -6.10
CA LEU A 117 0.35 -6.74 -5.11
C LEU A 117 0.62 -5.37 -5.71
N HIS A 118 -0.16 -4.39 -5.29
CA HIS A 118 0.03 -2.99 -5.60
C HIS A 118 0.75 -2.31 -4.45
N VAL A 119 1.84 -1.60 -4.73
CA VAL A 119 2.57 -0.85 -3.71
C VAL A 119 1.92 0.51 -3.49
N TRP A 120 1.72 0.87 -2.21
CA TRP A 120 1.26 2.20 -1.83
C TRP A 120 2.44 3.03 -1.32
N VAL A 121 2.64 4.18 -1.96
CA VAL A 121 3.72 5.14 -1.69
C VAL A 121 3.12 6.48 -1.26
N ASN A 122 3.52 6.99 -0.08
CA ASN A 122 3.26 8.37 0.29
C ASN A 122 4.39 9.25 -0.30
N PRO A 123 4.17 10.01 -1.38
CA PRO A 123 5.28 10.54 -2.19
C PRO A 123 6.10 11.63 -1.49
N PHE A 124 5.50 12.43 -0.60
CA PHE A 124 6.18 13.61 -0.04
C PHE A 124 6.28 13.62 1.48
N ARG A 125 5.67 12.67 2.17
CA ARG A 125 5.65 12.63 3.62
C ARG A 125 6.97 12.14 4.19
N VAL A 126 7.60 12.92 5.10
CA VAL A 126 8.90 12.61 5.72
C VAL A 126 8.73 12.17 7.18
N THR A 127 8.01 12.96 8.00
CA THR A 127 7.71 12.60 9.39
C THR A 127 6.25 12.92 9.73
N SER A 128 5.70 12.22 10.71
CA SER A 128 4.38 12.54 11.28
C SER A 128 4.48 13.50 12.47
N SER A 129 5.65 13.57 13.08
CA SER A 129 5.97 14.45 14.22
C SER A 129 7.48 14.60 14.32
N GLY A 130 7.94 15.68 14.93
CA GLY A 130 9.37 15.92 15.14
C GLY A 130 10.12 16.32 13.87
N VAL A 131 11.43 16.17 13.92
CA VAL A 131 12.37 16.57 12.87
C VAL A 131 13.26 15.38 12.54
N LEU A 132 13.46 15.15 11.25
CA LEU A 132 14.38 14.12 10.76
C LEU A 132 15.82 14.46 11.15
N ASP A 133 16.57 13.46 11.58
CA ASP A 133 17.99 13.61 11.87
C ASP A 133 18.76 13.95 10.57
N THR A 134 19.70 14.90 10.65
CA THR A 134 20.52 15.34 9.52
C THR A 134 21.50 14.25 9.04
N THR A 135 21.72 13.20 9.82
CA THR A 135 22.52 12.03 9.43
C THR A 135 21.71 10.99 8.65
N ASP A 136 20.37 11.12 8.66
CA ASP A 136 19.47 10.23 7.91
C ASP A 136 19.75 10.26 6.40
N LEU A 137 19.56 9.13 5.74
CA LEU A 137 19.80 8.99 4.31
C LEU A 137 18.90 9.93 3.48
N VAL A 138 17.64 10.09 3.89
CA VAL A 138 16.71 11.01 3.22
C VAL A 138 17.15 12.44 3.38
N TRP A 139 17.67 12.84 4.56
CA TRP A 139 18.23 14.20 4.73
C TRP A 139 19.42 14.44 3.81
N LYS A 140 20.29 13.47 3.66
CA LYS A 140 21.45 13.57 2.75
C LYS A 140 21.04 13.69 1.27
N ASN A 141 19.99 12.99 0.88
CA ASN A 141 19.54 12.94 -0.51
C ASN A 141 18.57 14.07 -0.88
N ALA A 142 17.73 14.50 0.06
CA ALA A 142 16.60 15.40 -0.19
C ALA A 142 16.44 16.52 0.85
N GLY A 143 17.36 16.66 1.82
CA GLY A 143 17.21 17.56 2.96
C GLY A 143 17.00 19.03 2.60
N GLN A 144 17.58 19.49 1.49
CA GLN A 144 17.43 20.85 0.99
C GLN A 144 16.00 21.20 0.53
N TRP A 145 15.15 20.20 0.30
CA TRP A 145 13.74 20.39 -0.07
C TRP A 145 12.79 20.01 1.05
N ILE A 146 13.30 19.63 2.23
CA ILE A 146 12.47 19.27 3.38
C ILE A 146 12.01 20.55 4.08
N ILE A 147 10.71 20.71 4.16
CA ILE A 147 10.08 21.82 4.89
C ILE A 147 9.29 21.29 6.08
N LYS A 148 9.21 22.14 7.12
CA LYS A 148 8.33 21.89 8.28
C LYS A 148 6.92 22.32 7.92
N TYR A 149 5.98 21.42 8.16
CA TYR A 149 4.57 21.71 8.05
C TYR A 149 3.93 21.66 9.45
N ASN A 150 3.33 22.75 9.84
CA ASN A 150 2.71 22.87 11.16
C ASN A 150 1.38 23.62 11.03
N ASN A 151 0.29 22.87 11.15
CA ASN A 151 -1.05 23.41 11.31
C ASN A 151 -1.79 22.67 12.42
N SER A 152 -3.05 23.02 12.66
CA SER A 152 -3.89 22.38 13.69
C SER A 152 -4.08 20.87 13.55
N SER A 153 -3.88 20.32 12.34
CA SER A 153 -4.17 18.92 12.02
C SER A 153 -2.92 18.07 11.75
N PHE A 154 -1.77 18.72 11.45
CA PHE A 154 -0.53 18.00 11.12
C PHE A 154 0.71 18.80 11.55
N GLN A 155 1.61 18.13 12.24
CA GLN A 155 2.91 18.68 12.65
C GLN A 155 4.00 17.70 12.22
N GLY A 156 4.71 18.02 11.15
CA GLY A 156 5.75 17.13 10.64
C GLY A 156 6.59 17.78 9.55
N GLN A 157 7.26 16.94 8.80
CA GLN A 157 8.09 17.35 7.66
C GLN A 157 7.58 16.69 6.39
N ILE A 158 7.69 17.44 5.30
CA ILE A 158 7.40 16.99 3.95
C ILE A 158 8.53 17.40 3.01
N ILE A 159 8.74 16.66 1.93
CA ILE A 159 9.51 17.09 0.78
C ILE A 159 8.64 18.05 -0.03
N ASP A 160 9.13 19.26 -0.30
CA ASP A 160 8.37 20.27 -1.04
C ASP A 160 8.30 19.91 -2.54
N PRO A 161 7.10 19.58 -3.06
CA PRO A 161 6.93 19.25 -4.48
C PRO A 161 7.07 20.45 -5.43
N GLY A 162 7.20 21.66 -4.91
CA GLY A 162 7.47 22.88 -5.68
C GLY A 162 8.80 22.82 -6.44
N TYR A 163 9.77 22.10 -5.91
CA TYR A 163 11.08 21.93 -6.55
C TYR A 163 11.06 20.79 -7.57
N PRO A 164 11.50 21.01 -8.83
CA PRO A 164 11.60 19.94 -9.84
C PRO A 164 12.48 18.78 -9.38
N GLU A 165 13.59 19.08 -8.72
CA GLU A 165 14.56 18.10 -8.22
C GLU A 165 13.95 17.22 -7.12
N ALA A 166 13.10 17.79 -6.28
CA ALA A 166 12.35 17.05 -5.25
C ALA A 166 11.38 16.06 -5.90
N ARG A 167 10.68 16.47 -6.96
CA ARG A 167 9.83 15.56 -7.75
C ARG A 167 10.64 14.47 -8.42
N ASN A 168 11.82 14.80 -8.98
CA ASN A 168 12.73 13.82 -9.57
C ASN A 168 13.25 12.81 -8.54
N TYR A 169 13.52 13.25 -7.31
CA TYR A 169 13.89 12.35 -6.22
C TYR A 169 12.76 11.31 -5.96
N VAL A 170 11.53 11.77 -5.80
CA VAL A 170 10.37 10.88 -5.58
C VAL A 170 10.15 9.96 -6.79
N HIS A 171 10.28 10.50 -8.01
CA HIS A 171 10.24 9.69 -9.23
C HIS A 171 11.27 8.57 -9.21
N ASN A 172 12.52 8.86 -8.84
CA ASN A 172 13.60 7.85 -8.78
C ASN A 172 13.32 6.78 -7.73
N VAL A 173 12.74 7.15 -6.58
CA VAL A 173 12.28 6.19 -5.56
C VAL A 173 11.21 5.25 -6.12
N CYS A 174 10.23 5.78 -6.86
CA CYS A 174 9.21 4.95 -7.50
C CYS A 174 9.81 4.05 -8.60
N MET A 175 10.72 4.59 -9.41
CA MET A 175 11.40 3.82 -10.45
C MET A 175 12.30 2.72 -9.88
N GLU A 176 12.90 2.92 -8.70
CA GLU A 176 13.65 1.88 -7.99
C GLU A 176 12.74 0.68 -7.68
N ILE A 177 11.52 0.92 -7.19
CA ILE A 177 10.55 -0.14 -6.93
C ILE A 177 10.15 -0.84 -8.24
N ILE A 178 9.76 -0.09 -9.25
CA ILE A 178 9.28 -0.62 -10.54
C ILE A 178 10.35 -1.47 -11.24
N ASN A 179 11.62 -1.06 -11.15
CA ASN A 179 12.71 -1.76 -11.83
C ASN A 179 13.20 -3.00 -11.09
N ASN A 180 13.00 -3.09 -9.77
CA ASN A 180 13.59 -4.14 -8.94
C ASN A 180 12.57 -5.18 -8.44
N TYR A 181 11.25 -4.90 -8.55
CA TYR A 181 10.21 -5.74 -7.99
C TYR A 181 9.09 -6.02 -9.00
N ASP A 182 8.59 -7.26 -8.97
CA ASP A 182 7.48 -7.73 -9.82
C ASP A 182 6.13 -7.32 -9.19
N ILE A 183 5.92 -6.01 -9.08
CA ILE A 183 4.66 -5.43 -8.58
C ILE A 183 3.62 -5.34 -9.70
N ASP A 184 2.33 -5.49 -9.35
CA ASP A 184 1.22 -5.39 -10.30
C ASP A 184 0.74 -3.95 -10.50
N GLY A 185 1.06 -3.06 -9.56
CA GLY A 185 0.69 -1.66 -9.65
C GLY A 185 1.34 -0.79 -8.57
N ILE A 186 1.24 0.52 -8.78
CA ILE A 186 1.68 1.54 -7.81
C ILE A 186 0.57 2.54 -7.56
N VAL A 187 0.36 2.90 -6.30
CA VAL A 187 -0.66 3.84 -5.82
C VAL A 187 0.02 4.93 -5.00
N MET A 188 -0.37 6.20 -5.24
CA MET A 188 0.15 7.38 -4.55
C MET A 188 -0.98 8.25 -4.01
#